data_ef869d0b4200517b07707d95adae05fc
#
_entry.id   ef869d0b4200517b07707d95adae05fc
#
_cell.length_a   1.000
_cell.length_b   1.000
_cell.length_c   1.000
_cell.angle_alpha   90.00
_cell.angle_beta   90.00
_cell.angle_gamma   90.00
#
_symmetry.space_group_name_H-M   'P 1'
#
loop_
_entity.id
_entity.type
_entity.pdbx_description
1 polymer ?
#
loop_
_entity_poly.entity_id
_entity_poly.type
_entity_poly.pdbx_seq_one_letter_code
_entity_poly.pdbx_strand_id
1 'polypeptide(L)'
;MKKIALISDGWRRMITYAWVDGIIRRIRELDEDIALYQYNCYGNWSKDALHNTGEYNIYNLPDLSAFDGIILDGSNIVDVWQKEKIVERLQNCGVPVLSLDWYISGFYYVGADNRRPIRELMTHLYEVHGCRRFVFAGGPEDAFGNFERVAAYCECLKKYGMTLDDNPILCGDYDYETGVNYMREYVHSGSKLPDVFVCANDNIAAGICAEAEQWGYRVPDDFLVTGFDNLDKAAYFRPQITTVFQDREEIGKLCVDVLLRIWEGKPVEERNYIPVTCIYGESCGCPNNGMVNYREYLREKIVATVKKDEDDSLLVELEAQMARCNGFREIFEYIVDYFQKLRCDGVYFVVDRKLFAADEDTDFPVEGYDEKNLVVADGFENHKRMAFASVGELNRHLEETGSQNAYLFTPIHFREQSIGYLVMKNGRFLYDNPYYYDIHSTIVKTLETQFKQKQLENAANKLQMLYNRDPLTGICNRIAYTDIIRPAFAKYQEKGIACALVFVDADDFKSVNDTYGHEFGDQVLIRIAQVLEEECPQQGYVCRYGGDEFIGFFPYATSEKAQQYTDHVQSRLTKENIMISIGVELTFAGGEETIDEYLSLADQNMYRQKQMRKESRKNID
;
A
#
# COMPACT_ATOMS: atom_id res chain seq x y z
N MET A 1 17.41 3.28 -25.99
CA MET A 1 16.05 3.56 -25.42
C MET A 1 16.10 4.81 -24.57
N LYS A 2 15.20 5.76 -24.80
CA LYS A 2 14.99 6.93 -23.95
C LYS A 2 13.99 6.61 -22.84
N LYS A 3 14.20 7.14 -21.64
CA LYS A 3 13.33 6.89 -20.48
C LYS A 3 12.69 8.19 -20.02
N ILE A 4 11.37 8.21 -19.95
CA ILE A 4 10.58 9.33 -19.41
C ILE A 4 10.05 8.91 -18.05
N ALA A 5 10.29 9.70 -17.00
CA ALA A 5 9.59 9.56 -15.73
C ALA A 5 8.36 10.46 -15.72
N LEU A 6 7.22 9.96 -15.24
CA LEU A 6 6.04 10.74 -14.92
C LEU A 6 5.76 10.63 -13.43
N ILE A 7 5.75 11.74 -12.72
CA ILE A 7 5.41 11.84 -11.31
C ILE A 7 4.00 12.42 -11.22
N SER A 8 3.06 11.66 -10.63
CA SER A 8 1.64 12.02 -10.60
C SER A 8 0.98 11.61 -9.29
N ASP A 9 -0.11 12.31 -8.92
CA ASP A 9 -0.97 12.00 -7.79
C ASP A 9 -2.44 11.90 -8.25
N GLY A 10 -3.10 10.85 -7.83
CA GLY A 10 -4.54 10.64 -8.04
C GLY A 10 -4.90 9.57 -9.08
N TRP A 11 -5.95 8.80 -8.75
CA TRP A 11 -6.43 7.66 -9.54
C TRP A 11 -7.79 7.89 -10.21
N ARG A 12 -8.59 8.81 -9.70
CA ARG A 12 -9.97 9.04 -10.14
C ARG A 12 -10.13 10.25 -11.03
N ARG A 13 -9.03 10.85 -11.49
CA ARG A 13 -9.10 12.06 -12.31
C ARG A 13 -8.98 11.70 -13.79
N MET A 14 -10.08 11.81 -14.51
CA MET A 14 -10.11 11.65 -15.97
C MET A 14 -9.07 12.52 -16.69
N ILE A 15 -8.69 13.63 -16.07
CA ILE A 15 -7.66 14.55 -16.57
C ILE A 15 -6.30 13.88 -16.65
N THR A 16 -5.84 13.25 -15.55
CA THR A 16 -4.54 12.56 -15.50
C THR A 16 -4.49 11.41 -16.50
N TYR A 17 -5.57 10.66 -16.64
CA TYR A 17 -5.63 9.56 -17.63
C TYR A 17 -5.53 10.06 -19.06
N ALA A 18 -6.20 11.17 -19.41
CA ALA A 18 -6.10 11.74 -20.75
C ALA A 18 -4.67 12.19 -21.08
N TRP A 19 -3.96 12.79 -20.13
CA TRP A 19 -2.55 13.15 -20.30
C TRP A 19 -1.67 11.92 -20.52
N VAL A 20 -1.82 10.90 -19.67
CA VAL A 20 -1.06 9.63 -19.77
C VAL A 20 -1.35 8.93 -21.08
N ASP A 21 -2.62 8.85 -21.51
CA ASP A 21 -2.99 8.26 -22.79
C ASP A 21 -2.38 9.02 -23.97
N GLY A 22 -2.40 10.35 -23.92
CA GLY A 22 -1.75 11.21 -24.90
C GLY A 22 -0.24 10.96 -25.00
N ILE A 23 0.46 10.84 -23.86
CA ILE A 23 1.90 10.52 -23.82
C ILE A 23 2.14 9.15 -24.47
N ILE A 24 1.40 8.11 -24.05
CA ILE A 24 1.58 6.74 -24.56
C ILE A 24 1.27 6.67 -26.07
N ARG A 25 0.17 7.30 -26.51
CA ARG A 25 -0.17 7.34 -27.94
C ARG A 25 0.93 8.01 -28.75
N ARG A 26 1.45 9.15 -28.27
CA ARG A 26 2.51 9.86 -28.98
C ARG A 26 3.79 9.05 -29.09
N ILE A 27 4.20 8.37 -28.02
CA ILE A 27 5.35 7.46 -28.03
C ILE A 27 5.17 6.37 -29.12
N ARG A 28 3.98 5.78 -29.20
CA ARG A 28 3.69 4.73 -30.19
C ARG A 28 3.59 5.26 -31.63
N GLU A 29 3.04 6.47 -31.83
CA GLU A 29 2.96 7.13 -33.14
C GLU A 29 4.33 7.45 -33.73
N LEU A 30 5.30 7.73 -32.87
CA LEU A 30 6.66 8.11 -33.32
C LEU A 30 7.50 6.93 -33.76
N ASP A 31 7.14 5.70 -33.35
CA ASP A 31 7.94 4.47 -33.53
C ASP A 31 9.38 4.61 -33.00
N GLU A 32 9.53 5.45 -31.98
CA GLU A 32 10.81 5.72 -31.30
C GLU A 32 11.02 4.77 -30.11
N ASP A 33 12.27 4.52 -29.78
CA ASP A 33 12.65 3.66 -28.65
C ASP A 33 12.56 4.43 -27.33
N ILE A 34 11.33 4.67 -26.85
CA ILE A 34 10.99 5.43 -25.66
C ILE A 34 10.14 4.56 -24.72
N ALA A 35 10.45 4.60 -23.41
CA ALA A 35 9.67 3.98 -22.35
C ALA A 35 9.12 5.03 -21.37
N LEU A 36 7.91 4.82 -20.87
CA LEU A 36 7.29 5.65 -19.83
C LEU A 36 7.31 4.92 -18.48
N TYR A 37 7.82 5.56 -17.45
CA TYR A 37 7.83 5.09 -16.07
C TYR A 37 7.01 6.05 -15.22
N GLN A 38 5.78 5.67 -14.89
CA GLN A 38 4.87 6.48 -14.09
C GLN A 38 4.97 6.08 -12.62
N TYR A 39 5.34 7.03 -11.75
CA TYR A 39 5.31 6.90 -10.30
C TYR A 39 4.08 7.62 -9.78
N ASN A 40 3.10 6.85 -9.33
CA ASN A 40 1.81 7.40 -8.95
C ASN A 40 1.42 6.99 -7.53
N CYS A 41 0.84 7.93 -6.79
CA CYS A 41 0.29 7.73 -5.46
C CYS A 41 -1.16 8.21 -5.38
N TYR A 42 -1.73 8.13 -4.19
CA TYR A 42 -3.06 8.65 -3.87
C TYR A 42 -3.02 9.48 -2.58
N GLY A 43 -1.96 10.28 -2.42
CA GLY A 43 -1.63 10.99 -1.21
C GLY A 43 -2.61 12.09 -0.78
N ASN A 44 -3.52 12.51 -1.67
CA ASN A 44 -4.54 13.51 -1.38
C ASN A 44 -5.93 12.93 -1.04
N TRP A 45 -6.06 11.62 -1.00
CA TRP A 45 -7.36 10.96 -0.78
C TRP A 45 -7.76 10.89 0.69
N SER A 46 -6.82 10.54 1.56
CA SER A 46 -7.06 10.32 2.97
C SER A 46 -6.80 11.59 3.81
N LYS A 47 -7.54 11.73 4.91
CA LYS A 47 -7.23 12.71 5.96
C LYS A 47 -6.18 12.20 6.96
N ASP A 48 -5.78 10.93 6.87
CA ASP A 48 -4.73 10.34 7.70
C ASP A 48 -3.35 10.72 7.13
N ALA A 49 -2.66 11.63 7.80
CA ALA A 49 -1.35 12.11 7.39
C ALA A 49 -0.28 11.00 7.32
N LEU A 50 -0.37 9.97 8.18
CA LEU A 50 0.56 8.84 8.15
C LEU A 50 0.33 7.98 6.90
N HIS A 51 -0.93 7.72 6.53
CA HIS A 51 -1.27 7.06 5.28
C HIS A 51 -0.72 7.83 4.07
N ASN A 52 -0.93 9.15 4.03
CA ASN A 52 -0.43 9.99 2.95
C ASN A 52 1.10 9.98 2.86
N THR A 53 1.80 9.92 3.99
CA THR A 53 3.27 9.75 4.01
C THR A 53 3.71 8.47 3.29
N GLY A 54 3.03 7.35 3.56
CA GLY A 54 3.29 6.08 2.88
C GLY A 54 3.03 6.15 1.38
N GLU A 55 1.92 6.79 0.97
CA GLU A 55 1.58 7.00 -0.44
C GLU A 55 2.65 7.81 -1.18
N TYR A 56 3.04 8.97 -0.64
CA TYR A 56 4.04 9.83 -1.27
C TYR A 56 5.45 9.23 -1.32
N ASN A 57 5.72 8.17 -0.54
CA ASN A 57 7.03 7.56 -0.53
C ASN A 57 7.42 6.92 -1.87
N ILE A 58 6.47 6.64 -2.76
CA ILE A 58 6.75 6.14 -4.12
C ILE A 58 7.65 7.10 -4.91
N TYR A 59 7.60 8.38 -4.62
CA TYR A 59 8.44 9.37 -5.28
C TYR A 59 9.92 9.26 -4.88
N ASN A 60 10.23 8.56 -3.78
CA ASN A 60 11.60 8.28 -3.36
C ASN A 60 12.20 7.03 -4.05
N LEU A 61 11.38 6.27 -4.79
CA LEU A 61 11.83 5.04 -5.46
C LEU A 61 12.79 5.31 -6.65
N PRO A 62 12.51 6.26 -7.58
CA PRO A 62 13.34 6.43 -8.76
C PRO A 62 14.63 7.20 -8.47
N ASP A 63 15.74 6.75 -9.08
CA ASP A 63 16.88 7.61 -9.35
C ASP A 63 16.53 8.53 -10.52
N LEU A 64 16.17 9.77 -10.22
CA LEU A 64 15.72 10.74 -11.21
C LEU A 64 16.80 11.09 -12.23
N SER A 65 18.07 10.96 -11.90
CA SER A 65 19.18 11.23 -12.80
C SER A 65 19.35 10.16 -13.90
N ALA A 66 18.73 9.00 -13.73
CA ALA A 66 18.78 7.89 -14.69
C ALA A 66 17.78 8.04 -15.85
N PHE A 67 16.96 9.10 -15.86
CA PHE A 67 15.97 9.38 -16.90
C PHE A 67 16.50 10.39 -17.93
N ASP A 68 15.93 10.39 -19.12
CA ASP A 68 16.23 11.36 -20.17
C ASP A 68 15.31 12.59 -20.14
N GLY A 69 14.15 12.47 -19.46
CA GLY A 69 13.18 13.55 -19.26
C GLY A 69 12.21 13.20 -18.15
N ILE A 70 11.71 14.21 -17.47
CA ILE A 70 10.76 14.06 -16.37
C ILE A 70 9.53 14.93 -16.63
N ILE A 71 8.35 14.38 -16.37
CA ILE A 71 7.06 15.09 -16.42
C ILE A 71 6.50 15.10 -15.01
N LEU A 72 6.17 16.27 -14.48
CA LEU A 72 5.56 16.46 -13.16
C LEU A 72 4.10 16.88 -13.32
N ASP A 73 3.16 16.05 -12.89
CA ASP A 73 1.77 16.43 -12.61
C ASP A 73 1.65 16.93 -11.16
N GLY A 74 2.17 18.13 -10.93
CA GLY A 74 2.20 18.74 -9.59
C GLY A 74 0.90 19.42 -9.19
N SER A 75 -0.04 19.65 -10.12
CA SER A 75 -1.31 20.30 -9.85
C SER A 75 -2.21 19.49 -8.90
N ASN A 76 -2.03 18.18 -8.87
CA ASN A 76 -2.80 17.24 -8.07
C ASN A 76 -2.19 16.96 -6.69
N ILE A 77 -0.92 17.29 -6.45
CA ILE A 77 -0.27 17.15 -5.16
C ILE A 77 -0.79 18.25 -4.23
N VAL A 78 -1.62 17.89 -3.24
CA VAL A 78 -2.25 18.84 -2.32
C VAL A 78 -1.33 19.17 -1.14
N ASP A 79 -0.55 18.21 -0.66
CA ASP A 79 0.38 18.42 0.45
C ASP A 79 1.53 19.35 0.05
N VAL A 80 1.58 20.53 0.67
CA VAL A 80 2.53 21.61 0.34
C VAL A 80 3.97 21.16 0.57
N TRP A 81 4.24 20.45 1.68
CA TRP A 81 5.58 19.98 1.99
C TRP A 81 6.09 18.94 1.00
N GLN A 82 5.24 17.97 0.63
CA GLN A 82 5.58 16.98 -0.39
C GLN A 82 5.81 17.63 -1.76
N LYS A 83 5.00 18.63 -2.07
CA LYS A 83 5.11 19.43 -3.30
C LYS A 83 6.45 20.16 -3.38
N GLU A 84 6.85 20.84 -2.30
CA GLU A 84 8.15 21.52 -2.20
C GLU A 84 9.30 20.53 -2.29
N LYS A 85 9.23 19.43 -1.55
CA LYS A 85 10.26 18.38 -1.54
C LYS A 85 10.51 17.78 -2.92
N ILE A 86 9.45 17.45 -3.68
CA ILE A 86 9.62 16.90 -5.03
C ILE A 86 10.15 17.94 -6.01
N VAL A 87 9.72 19.19 -5.91
CA VAL A 87 10.23 20.27 -6.75
C VAL A 87 11.71 20.50 -6.51
N GLU A 88 12.17 20.54 -5.25
CA GLU A 88 13.58 20.67 -4.89
C GLU A 88 14.43 19.52 -5.48
N ARG A 89 13.95 18.28 -5.37
CA ARG A 89 14.64 17.13 -5.98
C ARG A 89 14.74 17.24 -7.49
N LEU A 90 13.67 17.69 -8.14
CA LEU A 90 13.61 17.85 -9.58
C LEU A 90 14.51 19.00 -10.09
N GLN A 91 14.63 20.09 -9.34
CA GLN A 91 15.55 21.18 -9.66
C GLN A 91 17.02 20.74 -9.64
N ASN A 92 17.35 19.73 -8.85
CA ASN A 92 18.71 19.24 -8.65
C ASN A 92 19.04 17.97 -9.44
N CYS A 93 18.10 17.41 -10.21
CA CYS A 93 18.32 16.12 -10.89
C CYS A 93 19.17 16.18 -12.17
N GLY A 94 19.42 17.38 -12.71
CA GLY A 94 20.23 17.57 -13.93
C GLY A 94 19.56 17.09 -15.23
N VAL A 95 18.27 16.76 -15.20
CA VAL A 95 17.48 16.23 -16.31
C VAL A 95 16.43 17.27 -16.70
N PRO A 96 16.03 17.39 -17.99
CA PRO A 96 14.93 18.27 -18.40
C PRO A 96 13.62 17.90 -17.69
N VAL A 97 13.00 18.89 -17.05
CA VAL A 97 11.72 18.69 -16.33
C VAL A 97 10.63 19.51 -17.00
N LEU A 98 9.50 18.85 -17.30
CA LEU A 98 8.27 19.46 -17.74
C LEU A 98 7.27 19.51 -16.59
N SER A 99 6.60 20.64 -16.39
CA SER A 99 5.52 20.79 -15.41
C SER A 99 4.17 20.88 -16.15
N LEU A 100 3.29 19.94 -15.84
CA LEU A 100 1.94 19.87 -16.41
C LEU A 100 0.98 20.80 -15.69
N ASP A 101 0.33 21.67 -16.44
CA ASP A 101 -0.74 22.57 -16.02
C ASP A 101 -0.47 23.36 -14.72
N TRP A 102 0.80 23.40 -14.31
CA TRP A 102 1.29 24.14 -13.17
C TRP A 102 2.65 24.78 -13.49
N TYR A 103 2.70 26.12 -13.54
CA TYR A 103 3.95 26.82 -13.85
C TYR A 103 4.92 26.83 -12.66
N ILE A 104 6.12 26.32 -12.90
CA ILE A 104 7.24 26.35 -11.95
C ILE A 104 8.44 26.99 -12.66
N SER A 105 9.01 28.02 -12.07
CA SER A 105 10.19 28.67 -12.63
C SER A 105 11.36 27.68 -12.74
N GLY A 106 11.99 27.65 -13.90
CA GLY A 106 13.08 26.73 -14.21
C GLY A 106 12.65 25.38 -14.81
N PHE A 107 11.35 25.10 -14.91
CA PHE A 107 10.80 23.96 -15.64
C PHE A 107 10.11 24.42 -16.92
N TYR A 108 10.02 23.52 -17.91
CA TYR A 108 9.22 23.77 -19.09
C TYR A 108 7.75 23.55 -18.77
N TYR A 109 6.94 24.60 -18.86
CA TYR A 109 5.49 24.49 -18.71
C TYR A 109 4.87 23.87 -19.95
N VAL A 110 3.94 22.92 -19.77
CA VAL A 110 3.09 22.35 -20.80
C VAL A 110 1.65 22.35 -20.30
N GLY A 111 0.74 22.94 -21.07
CA GLY A 111 -0.68 23.01 -20.69
C GLY A 111 -1.54 23.74 -21.69
N ALA A 112 -2.75 24.12 -21.28
CA ALA A 112 -3.67 24.92 -22.08
C ALA A 112 -3.43 26.43 -21.89
N ASP A 113 -3.68 27.23 -22.91
CA ASP A 113 -3.73 28.69 -22.78
C ASP A 113 -5.01 29.09 -22.03
N ASN A 114 -4.88 29.45 -20.77
CA ASN A 114 -6.00 29.87 -19.92
C ASN A 114 -6.43 31.33 -20.14
N ARG A 115 -5.58 32.19 -20.67
CA ARG A 115 -5.87 33.63 -20.82
C ARG A 115 -6.65 33.96 -22.05
N ARG A 116 -6.22 33.44 -23.20
CA ARG A 116 -6.84 33.75 -24.51
C ARG A 116 -8.33 33.43 -24.54
N PRO A 117 -8.79 32.22 -24.10
CA PRO A 117 -10.23 31.90 -24.20
C PRO A 117 -11.07 32.77 -23.26
N ILE A 118 -10.59 33.13 -22.06
CA ILE A 118 -11.32 34.08 -21.22
C ILE A 118 -11.45 35.44 -21.85
N ARG A 119 -10.40 35.95 -22.52
CA ARG A 119 -10.51 37.21 -23.30
C ARG A 119 -11.50 37.10 -24.45
N GLU A 120 -11.53 35.99 -25.16
CA GLU A 120 -12.49 35.72 -26.25
C GLU A 120 -13.93 35.65 -25.70
N LEU A 121 -14.18 34.91 -24.60
CA LEU A 121 -15.50 34.83 -23.96
C LEU A 121 -15.98 36.21 -23.47
N MET A 122 -15.13 36.94 -22.75
CA MET A 122 -15.46 38.27 -22.24
C MET A 122 -15.77 39.26 -23.35
N THR A 123 -15.00 39.20 -24.45
CA THR A 123 -15.27 40.04 -25.63
C THR A 123 -16.61 39.68 -26.25
N HIS A 124 -16.91 38.40 -26.43
CA HIS A 124 -18.20 37.93 -26.98
C HIS A 124 -19.38 38.37 -26.09
N LEU A 125 -19.29 38.18 -24.78
CA LEU A 125 -20.33 38.57 -23.83
C LEU A 125 -20.56 40.08 -23.81
N TYR A 126 -19.49 40.88 -23.91
CA TYR A 126 -19.58 42.34 -23.93
C TYR A 126 -20.10 42.89 -25.28
N GLU A 127 -19.56 42.41 -26.41
CA GLU A 127 -19.82 42.98 -27.73
C GLU A 127 -21.08 42.39 -28.37
N VAL A 128 -21.34 41.07 -28.22
CA VAL A 128 -22.48 40.40 -28.85
C VAL A 128 -23.72 40.42 -27.96
N HIS A 129 -23.56 40.12 -26.66
CA HIS A 129 -24.69 40.02 -25.73
C HIS A 129 -24.92 41.28 -24.89
N GLY A 130 -24.04 42.28 -25.00
CA GLY A 130 -24.22 43.58 -24.33
C GLY A 130 -24.04 43.53 -22.80
N CYS A 131 -23.44 42.49 -22.25
CA CYS A 131 -23.21 42.37 -20.82
C CYS A 131 -22.34 43.50 -20.27
N ARG A 132 -22.70 44.02 -19.11
CA ARG A 132 -21.99 45.12 -18.44
C ARG A 132 -21.68 44.82 -16.97
N ARG A 133 -22.37 43.89 -16.36
CA ARG A 133 -22.14 43.38 -15.01
C ARG A 133 -21.76 41.93 -15.05
N PHE A 134 -20.51 41.69 -14.72
CA PHE A 134 -19.90 40.35 -14.72
C PHE A 134 -19.64 39.90 -13.31
N VAL A 135 -19.71 38.62 -13.06
CA VAL A 135 -19.18 37.97 -11.85
C VAL A 135 -18.27 36.85 -12.31
N PHE A 136 -17.03 36.84 -11.83
CA PHE A 136 -16.16 35.71 -12.05
C PHE A 136 -16.39 34.69 -10.91
N ALA A 137 -16.98 33.54 -11.25
CA ALA A 137 -17.19 32.44 -10.33
C ALA A 137 -15.95 31.52 -10.36
N GLY A 138 -14.97 31.84 -9.50
CA GLY A 138 -13.63 31.26 -9.50
C GLY A 138 -13.55 29.91 -8.81
N GLY A 139 -12.42 29.23 -9.02
CA GLY A 139 -11.97 28.04 -8.30
C GLY A 139 -10.95 28.40 -7.18
N PRO A 140 -10.10 27.44 -6.76
CA PRO A 140 -9.09 27.66 -5.74
C PRO A 140 -8.10 28.76 -6.11
N GLU A 141 -7.78 29.61 -5.16
CA GLU A 141 -6.90 30.78 -5.38
C GLU A 141 -5.47 30.39 -5.77
N ASP A 142 -4.98 29.27 -5.25
CA ASP A 142 -3.64 28.73 -5.47
C ASP A 142 -3.52 27.91 -6.78
N ALA A 143 -4.65 27.63 -7.44
CA ALA A 143 -4.65 26.90 -8.71
C ALA A 143 -4.15 27.81 -9.85
N PHE A 144 -3.04 27.43 -10.50
CA PHE A 144 -2.43 28.22 -11.58
C PHE A 144 -3.41 28.54 -12.72
N GLY A 145 -4.21 27.56 -13.16
CA GLY A 145 -5.24 27.79 -14.19
C GLY A 145 -6.28 28.84 -13.76
N ASN A 146 -6.73 28.83 -12.49
CA ASN A 146 -7.64 29.83 -11.96
C ASN A 146 -6.99 31.22 -11.95
N PHE A 147 -5.75 31.31 -11.46
CA PHE A 147 -4.98 32.56 -11.44
C PHE A 147 -4.88 33.18 -12.84
N GLU A 148 -4.54 32.40 -13.87
CA GLU A 148 -4.44 32.87 -15.25
C GLU A 148 -5.80 33.34 -15.81
N ARG A 149 -6.91 32.63 -15.50
CA ARG A 149 -8.28 32.99 -15.89
C ARG A 149 -8.72 34.29 -15.22
N VAL A 150 -8.48 34.44 -13.91
CA VAL A 150 -8.74 35.66 -13.14
C VAL A 150 -7.94 36.83 -13.70
N ALA A 151 -6.66 36.63 -13.99
CA ALA A 151 -5.82 37.70 -14.57
C ALA A 151 -6.38 38.19 -15.91
N ALA A 152 -6.81 37.29 -16.80
CA ALA A 152 -7.43 37.64 -18.06
C ALA A 152 -8.79 38.35 -17.89
N TYR A 153 -9.59 37.93 -16.91
CA TYR A 153 -10.82 38.61 -16.52
C TYR A 153 -10.55 40.05 -16.10
N CYS A 154 -9.60 40.29 -15.21
CA CYS A 154 -9.22 41.63 -14.78
C CYS A 154 -8.67 42.49 -15.92
N GLU A 155 -7.88 41.92 -16.83
CA GLU A 155 -7.43 42.61 -18.06
C GLU A 155 -8.60 43.10 -18.92
N CYS A 156 -9.63 42.26 -19.09
CA CYS A 156 -10.84 42.62 -19.85
C CYS A 156 -11.66 43.70 -19.16
N LEU A 157 -11.87 43.61 -17.84
CA LEU A 157 -12.55 44.70 -17.09
C LEU A 157 -11.84 46.02 -17.30
N LYS A 158 -10.52 46.05 -17.17
CA LYS A 158 -9.71 47.25 -17.40
C LYS A 158 -9.87 47.76 -18.85
N LYS A 159 -9.84 46.89 -19.84
CA LYS A 159 -10.02 47.22 -21.26
C LYS A 159 -11.37 47.92 -21.52
N TYR A 160 -12.42 47.48 -20.81
CA TYR A 160 -13.79 48.03 -20.98
C TYR A 160 -14.13 49.11 -19.96
N GLY A 161 -13.19 49.57 -19.14
CA GLY A 161 -13.39 50.66 -18.17
C GLY A 161 -14.30 50.24 -17.00
N MET A 162 -14.32 48.94 -16.64
CA MET A 162 -15.11 48.38 -15.54
C MET A 162 -14.26 48.21 -14.29
N THR A 163 -14.90 48.19 -13.11
CA THR A 163 -14.25 48.05 -11.81
C THR A 163 -14.55 46.68 -11.19
N LEU A 164 -13.71 46.19 -10.29
CA LEU A 164 -13.94 44.99 -9.51
C LEU A 164 -15.08 45.15 -8.50
N ASP A 165 -15.33 46.37 -8.01
CA ASP A 165 -16.42 46.61 -7.06
C ASP A 165 -17.79 46.30 -7.67
N ASP A 166 -17.95 46.57 -8.98
CA ASP A 166 -19.18 46.26 -9.74
C ASP A 166 -19.15 44.83 -10.37
N ASN A 167 -17.97 44.24 -10.48
CA ASN A 167 -17.73 42.96 -11.19
C ASN A 167 -16.83 42.04 -10.33
N PRO A 168 -17.34 41.50 -9.22
CA PRO A 168 -16.55 40.82 -8.22
C PRO A 168 -16.04 39.45 -8.72
N ILE A 169 -14.99 38.97 -8.02
CA ILE A 169 -14.43 37.63 -8.13
C ILE A 169 -14.86 36.86 -6.90
N LEU A 170 -15.45 35.69 -7.09
CA LEU A 170 -15.76 34.73 -6.03
C LEU A 170 -14.67 33.65 -6.02
N CYS A 171 -14.29 33.16 -4.83
CA CYS A 171 -13.26 32.13 -4.66
C CYS A 171 -13.86 30.91 -3.98
N GLY A 172 -13.57 29.71 -4.49
CA GLY A 172 -14.06 28.43 -3.97
C GLY A 172 -13.34 27.26 -4.61
N ASP A 173 -13.98 26.11 -4.69
CA ASP A 173 -13.42 24.91 -5.30
C ASP A 173 -13.90 24.71 -6.75
N TYR A 174 -13.31 23.74 -7.47
CA TYR A 174 -13.72 23.41 -8.84
C TYR A 174 -14.90 22.43 -8.91
N ASP A 175 -15.68 22.31 -7.86
CA ASP A 175 -16.79 21.35 -7.77
C ASP A 175 -18.16 21.97 -8.10
N TYR A 176 -19.16 21.12 -8.22
CA TYR A 176 -20.54 21.49 -8.49
C TYR A 176 -21.17 22.26 -7.30
N GLU A 177 -20.87 21.86 -6.07
CA GLU A 177 -21.43 22.47 -4.86
C GLU A 177 -20.97 23.92 -4.67
N THR A 178 -19.76 24.24 -5.10
CA THR A 178 -19.28 25.63 -5.15
C THR A 178 -20.18 26.50 -6.00
N GLY A 179 -20.58 26.03 -7.18
CA GLY A 179 -21.53 26.74 -8.03
C GLY A 179 -22.92 26.92 -7.40
N VAL A 180 -23.42 25.87 -6.75
CA VAL A 180 -24.67 25.90 -5.99
C VAL A 180 -24.60 26.96 -4.87
N ASN A 181 -23.51 26.98 -4.12
CA ASN A 181 -23.32 27.92 -3.00
C ASN A 181 -23.21 29.37 -3.49
N TYR A 182 -22.48 29.63 -4.60
CA TYR A 182 -22.40 30.97 -5.17
C TYR A 182 -23.78 31.52 -5.56
N MET A 183 -24.61 30.72 -6.22
CA MET A 183 -25.95 31.15 -6.61
C MET A 183 -26.85 31.35 -5.39
N ARG A 184 -26.78 30.46 -4.41
CA ARG A 184 -27.57 30.54 -3.16
C ARG A 184 -27.22 31.78 -2.36
N GLU A 185 -25.94 32.07 -2.19
CA GLU A 185 -25.48 33.29 -1.50
C GLU A 185 -25.90 34.55 -2.23
N TYR A 186 -25.83 34.54 -3.57
CA TYR A 186 -26.26 35.67 -4.37
C TYR A 186 -27.75 35.99 -4.17
N VAL A 187 -28.59 34.97 -4.18
CA VAL A 187 -30.04 35.11 -3.92
C VAL A 187 -30.30 35.60 -2.49
N HIS A 188 -29.67 35.00 -1.50
CA HIS A 188 -29.87 35.40 -0.09
C HIS A 188 -29.36 36.79 0.23
N SER A 189 -28.33 37.29 -0.44
CA SER A 189 -27.81 38.64 -0.23
C SER A 189 -28.79 39.72 -0.72
N GLY A 190 -29.79 39.37 -1.52
CA GLY A 190 -30.68 40.32 -2.16
C GLY A 190 -29.99 41.22 -3.19
N SER A 191 -28.78 40.89 -3.60
CA SER A 191 -28.01 41.63 -4.59
C SER A 191 -28.68 41.53 -5.97
N LYS A 192 -28.55 42.56 -6.77
CA LYS A 192 -29.05 42.50 -8.15
C LYS A 192 -28.23 41.47 -8.96
N LEU A 193 -28.89 40.51 -9.62
CA LEU A 193 -28.22 39.52 -10.43
C LEU A 193 -27.27 40.18 -11.45
N PRO A 194 -26.11 39.59 -11.71
CA PRO A 194 -25.22 40.04 -12.78
C PRO A 194 -25.87 39.80 -14.15
N ASP A 195 -25.32 40.37 -15.19
CA ASP A 195 -25.73 40.00 -16.57
C ASP A 195 -25.15 38.62 -16.95
N VAL A 196 -23.99 38.25 -16.35
CA VAL A 196 -23.34 36.96 -16.60
C VAL A 196 -22.45 36.49 -15.44
N PHE A 197 -22.47 35.19 -15.20
CA PHE A 197 -21.44 34.47 -14.42
C PHE A 197 -20.41 33.86 -15.37
N VAL A 198 -19.17 34.28 -15.27
CA VAL A 198 -18.03 33.70 -15.98
C VAL A 198 -17.40 32.69 -15.04
N CYS A 199 -17.68 31.41 -15.24
CA CYS A 199 -17.24 30.37 -14.32
C CYS A 199 -15.86 29.84 -14.68
N ALA A 200 -15.07 29.54 -13.65
CA ALA A 200 -13.75 28.99 -13.82
C ALA A 200 -13.78 27.58 -14.46
N ASN A 201 -14.87 26.81 -14.26
CA ASN A 201 -15.07 25.54 -14.96
C ASN A 201 -16.56 25.20 -15.15
N ASP A 202 -16.83 24.08 -15.85
CA ASP A 202 -18.17 23.61 -16.16
C ASP A 202 -18.92 23.04 -14.95
N ASN A 203 -18.23 22.57 -13.92
CA ASN A 203 -18.89 22.09 -12.69
C ASN A 203 -19.57 23.26 -11.96
N ILE A 204 -18.83 24.36 -11.79
CA ILE A 204 -19.35 25.59 -11.18
C ILE A 204 -20.52 26.11 -12.01
N ALA A 205 -20.37 26.16 -13.34
CA ALA A 205 -21.41 26.61 -14.26
C ALA A 205 -22.69 25.77 -14.14
N ALA A 206 -22.57 24.45 -14.11
CA ALA A 206 -23.70 23.53 -13.94
C ALA A 206 -24.37 23.71 -12.56
N GLY A 207 -23.59 23.93 -11.50
CA GLY A 207 -24.10 24.19 -10.15
C GLY A 207 -24.91 25.49 -10.09
N ILE A 208 -24.41 26.58 -10.69
CA ILE A 208 -25.13 27.86 -10.78
C ILE A 208 -26.44 27.69 -11.54
N CYS A 209 -26.42 27.03 -12.72
CA CYS A 209 -27.62 26.82 -13.52
C CYS A 209 -28.69 25.99 -12.78
N ALA A 210 -28.28 24.91 -12.12
CA ALA A 210 -29.21 24.04 -11.41
C ALA A 210 -29.83 24.71 -10.17
N GLU A 211 -29.03 25.46 -9.39
CA GLU A 211 -29.55 26.18 -8.22
C GLU A 211 -30.43 27.37 -8.65
N ALA A 212 -30.09 28.06 -9.74
CA ALA A 212 -30.90 29.13 -10.31
C ALA A 212 -32.33 28.65 -10.63
N GLU A 213 -32.46 27.46 -11.25
CA GLU A 213 -33.76 26.86 -11.55
C GLU A 213 -34.61 26.61 -10.29
N GLN A 214 -33.98 26.19 -9.17
CA GLN A 214 -34.68 25.99 -7.89
C GLN A 214 -35.27 27.29 -7.33
N TRP A 215 -34.63 28.42 -7.62
CA TRP A 215 -35.12 29.76 -7.23
C TRP A 215 -36.02 30.41 -8.27
N GLY A 216 -36.35 29.72 -9.36
CA GLY A 216 -37.24 30.20 -10.43
C GLY A 216 -36.58 31.11 -11.44
N TYR A 217 -35.26 31.21 -11.46
CA TYR A 217 -34.51 31.91 -12.50
C TYR A 217 -34.22 31.01 -13.68
N ARG A 218 -34.11 31.60 -14.87
CA ARG A 218 -33.85 30.88 -16.12
C ARG A 218 -32.56 31.38 -16.77
N VAL A 219 -31.72 30.46 -17.13
CA VAL A 219 -30.55 30.71 -17.97
C VAL A 219 -30.91 30.29 -19.40
N PRO A 220 -30.76 31.15 -20.43
CA PRO A 220 -30.11 32.46 -20.45
C PRO A 220 -31.02 33.67 -20.21
N ASP A 221 -32.34 33.48 -19.95
CA ASP A 221 -33.33 34.56 -20.00
C ASP A 221 -33.11 35.65 -18.94
N ASP A 222 -32.76 35.27 -17.71
CA ASP A 222 -32.60 36.20 -16.58
C ASP A 222 -31.13 36.65 -16.40
N PHE A 223 -30.17 35.76 -16.73
CA PHE A 223 -28.74 36.01 -16.77
C PHE A 223 -28.01 34.93 -17.58
N LEU A 224 -26.78 35.21 -17.99
CA LEU A 224 -25.96 34.30 -18.78
C LEU A 224 -24.96 33.53 -17.87
N VAL A 225 -24.52 32.36 -18.35
CA VAL A 225 -23.49 31.54 -17.68
C VAL A 225 -22.50 31.04 -18.71
N THR A 226 -21.20 31.07 -18.37
CA THR A 226 -20.16 30.38 -19.14
C THR A 226 -19.34 29.47 -18.24
N GLY A 227 -18.84 28.38 -18.78
CA GLY A 227 -17.93 27.44 -18.11
C GLY A 227 -16.56 27.39 -18.77
N PHE A 228 -15.81 26.35 -18.45
CA PHE A 228 -14.50 26.04 -18.99
C PHE A 228 -14.27 24.53 -18.86
N ASP A 229 -13.46 23.90 -19.71
CA ASP A 229 -13.05 22.50 -19.76
C ASP A 229 -13.79 21.63 -20.78
N ASN A 230 -14.96 22.02 -21.25
CA ASN A 230 -15.83 21.22 -22.11
C ASN A 230 -16.05 19.79 -21.61
N LEU A 231 -16.43 19.67 -20.34
CA LEU A 231 -16.83 18.38 -19.77
C LEU A 231 -18.13 17.90 -20.43
N ASP A 232 -18.37 16.59 -20.46
CA ASP A 232 -19.63 15.99 -20.95
C ASP A 232 -20.87 16.74 -20.45
N LYS A 233 -20.86 17.17 -19.19
CA LYS A 233 -21.97 17.92 -18.56
C LYS A 233 -22.21 19.26 -19.26
N ALA A 234 -21.21 19.94 -19.77
CA ALA A 234 -21.41 21.20 -20.48
C ALA A 234 -22.21 21.00 -21.78
N ALA A 235 -21.87 19.96 -22.52
CA ALA A 235 -22.53 19.64 -23.79
C ALA A 235 -23.98 19.13 -23.61
N TYR A 236 -24.22 18.33 -22.57
CA TYR A 236 -25.50 17.63 -22.35
C TYR A 236 -26.38 18.27 -21.27
N PHE A 237 -25.91 19.31 -20.58
CA PHE A 237 -26.70 20.09 -19.64
C PHE A 237 -27.79 20.89 -20.37
N ARG A 238 -28.83 21.30 -19.67
CA ARG A 238 -29.89 22.17 -20.21
C ARG A 238 -30.01 23.39 -19.31
N PRO A 239 -29.69 24.61 -19.83
CA PRO A 239 -29.20 24.93 -21.18
C PRO A 239 -27.80 24.40 -21.46
N GLN A 240 -27.46 24.12 -22.75
CA GLN A 240 -26.10 23.76 -23.14
C GLN A 240 -25.13 24.87 -22.73
N ILE A 241 -24.14 24.49 -21.92
CA ILE A 241 -23.20 25.46 -21.33
C ILE A 241 -22.19 25.91 -22.37
N THR A 242 -22.06 27.24 -22.52
CA THR A 242 -20.95 27.87 -23.25
C THR A 242 -19.66 27.57 -22.49
N THR A 243 -18.65 27.00 -23.15
CA THR A 243 -17.45 26.49 -22.50
C THR A 243 -16.22 26.66 -23.39
N VAL A 244 -15.06 26.20 -22.88
CA VAL A 244 -13.78 26.16 -23.61
C VAL A 244 -13.33 24.73 -23.75
N PHE A 245 -13.17 24.27 -24.98
CA PHE A 245 -12.59 22.97 -25.29
C PHE A 245 -11.08 23.02 -25.21
N GLN A 246 -10.52 22.13 -24.42
CA GLN A 246 -9.11 21.82 -24.37
C GLN A 246 -8.90 20.30 -24.55
N ASP A 247 -8.09 19.91 -25.51
CA ASP A 247 -7.77 18.52 -25.76
C ASP A 247 -6.65 18.07 -24.82
N ARG A 248 -7.02 17.35 -23.77
CA ARG A 248 -6.05 16.89 -22.76
C ARG A 248 -5.09 15.81 -23.27
N GLU A 249 -5.50 15.01 -24.27
CA GLU A 249 -4.59 14.06 -24.92
C GLU A 249 -3.49 14.82 -25.67
N GLU A 250 -3.83 15.94 -26.34
CA GLU A 250 -2.84 16.78 -27.01
C GLU A 250 -1.84 17.43 -26.03
N ILE A 251 -2.23 17.72 -24.78
CA ILE A 251 -1.27 18.13 -23.75
C ILE A 251 -0.23 17.02 -23.48
N GLY A 252 -0.69 15.78 -23.33
CA GLY A 252 0.19 14.63 -23.17
C GLY A 252 1.12 14.42 -24.37
N LYS A 253 0.62 14.53 -25.59
CA LYS A 253 1.42 14.45 -26.82
C LYS A 253 2.45 15.57 -26.89
N LEU A 254 2.05 16.80 -26.54
CA LEU A 254 2.95 17.96 -26.54
C LEU A 254 4.11 17.77 -25.54
N CYS A 255 3.91 17.08 -24.40
CA CYS A 255 5.01 16.77 -23.49
C CYS A 255 6.11 15.95 -24.19
N VAL A 256 5.74 14.92 -24.93
CA VAL A 256 6.69 14.09 -25.69
C VAL A 256 7.38 14.92 -26.77
N ASP A 257 6.65 15.74 -27.53
CA ASP A 257 7.21 16.59 -28.58
C ASP A 257 8.18 17.64 -28.03
N VAL A 258 7.91 18.19 -26.85
CA VAL A 258 8.81 19.13 -26.15
C VAL A 258 10.10 18.40 -25.75
N LEU A 259 10.02 17.21 -25.15
CA LEU A 259 11.19 16.41 -24.80
C LEU A 259 12.02 16.04 -26.03
N LEU A 260 11.39 15.62 -27.13
CA LEU A 260 12.07 15.32 -28.38
C LEU A 260 12.87 16.52 -28.89
N ARG A 261 12.28 17.72 -28.91
CA ARG A 261 12.99 18.95 -29.32
C ARG A 261 14.20 19.23 -28.43
N ILE A 262 14.05 19.04 -27.10
CA ILE A 262 15.15 19.21 -26.16
C ILE A 262 16.28 18.21 -26.46
N TRP A 263 15.95 16.94 -26.66
CA TRP A 263 16.95 15.90 -26.96
C TRP A 263 17.65 16.11 -28.30
N GLU A 264 16.96 16.70 -29.27
CA GLU A 264 17.53 17.09 -30.57
C GLU A 264 18.33 18.41 -30.51
N GLY A 265 18.41 19.08 -29.35
CA GLY A 265 19.07 20.37 -29.18
C GLY A 265 18.36 21.54 -29.90
N LYS A 266 17.08 21.37 -30.21
CA LYS A 266 16.25 22.43 -30.81
C LYS A 266 15.80 23.43 -29.74
N PRO A 267 15.60 24.72 -30.11
CA PRO A 267 15.08 25.69 -29.16
C PRO A 267 13.66 25.32 -28.71
N VAL A 268 13.40 25.43 -27.40
CA VAL A 268 12.10 25.20 -26.77
C VAL A 268 11.77 26.42 -25.91
N GLU A 269 10.55 26.88 -25.97
CA GLU A 269 10.07 27.96 -25.13
C GLU A 269 9.82 27.46 -23.70
N GLU A 270 9.91 28.35 -22.71
CA GLU A 270 9.63 28.02 -21.32
C GLU A 270 8.15 27.62 -21.11
N ARG A 271 7.25 28.17 -21.94
CA ARG A 271 5.80 27.89 -21.88
C ARG A 271 5.30 27.36 -23.20
N ASN A 272 4.79 26.15 -23.19
CA ASN A 272 4.27 25.45 -24.35
C ASN A 272 2.76 25.20 -24.17
N TYR A 273 1.97 25.66 -25.11
CA TYR A 273 0.51 25.61 -25.03
C TYR A 273 -0.10 24.80 -26.17
N ILE A 274 -1.13 24.01 -25.83
CA ILE A 274 -2.03 23.47 -26.85
C ILE A 274 -3.02 24.54 -27.31
N PRO A 275 -3.53 24.46 -28.55
CA PRO A 275 -4.65 25.30 -29.00
C PRO A 275 -5.93 24.96 -28.21
N VAL A 276 -6.70 25.99 -27.85
CA VAL A 276 -8.00 25.89 -27.18
C VAL A 276 -9.07 26.59 -28.02
N THR A 277 -10.34 26.18 -27.88
CA THR A 277 -11.44 26.71 -28.67
C THR A 277 -12.65 27.03 -27.81
N CYS A 278 -13.21 28.22 -27.92
CA CYS A 278 -14.48 28.57 -27.28
C CYS A 278 -15.65 27.89 -28.01
N ILE A 279 -16.52 27.23 -27.27
CA ILE A 279 -17.76 26.62 -27.75
C ILE A 279 -18.93 27.41 -27.19
N TYR A 280 -19.62 28.12 -28.04
CA TYR A 280 -20.78 28.92 -27.65
C TYR A 280 -22.04 28.07 -27.67
N GLY A 281 -22.84 28.16 -26.61
CA GLY A 281 -24.06 27.37 -26.39
C GLY A 281 -25.21 28.19 -25.82
N GLU A 282 -26.27 27.50 -25.45
CA GLU A 282 -27.53 28.12 -25.01
C GLU A 282 -27.37 29.00 -23.76
N SER A 283 -26.45 28.64 -22.85
CA SER A 283 -26.28 29.37 -21.56
C SER A 283 -25.75 30.79 -21.71
N CYS A 284 -25.15 31.16 -22.81
CA CYS A 284 -24.80 32.55 -23.11
C CYS A 284 -25.83 33.24 -24.08
N GLY A 285 -26.93 32.59 -24.41
CA GLY A 285 -27.94 33.11 -25.36
C GLY A 285 -27.63 32.81 -26.84
N CYS A 286 -26.57 32.08 -27.14
CA CYS A 286 -26.28 31.61 -28.48
C CYS A 286 -27.13 30.37 -28.83
N PRO A 287 -27.39 30.09 -30.12
CA PRO A 287 -28.10 28.88 -30.51
C PRO A 287 -27.30 27.64 -30.17
N ASN A 288 -27.99 26.54 -29.85
CA ASN A 288 -27.36 25.23 -29.71
C ASN A 288 -26.57 24.89 -30.99
N ASN A 289 -25.32 24.52 -30.83
CA ASN A 289 -24.40 24.25 -31.93
C ASN A 289 -24.67 22.93 -32.69
N GLY A 290 -25.70 22.16 -32.26
CA GLY A 290 -26.15 20.94 -32.95
C GLY A 290 -25.18 19.74 -32.87
N MET A 291 -24.06 19.86 -32.17
CA MET A 291 -23.02 18.82 -32.12
C MET A 291 -23.35 17.67 -31.16
N VAL A 292 -24.52 17.66 -30.49
CA VAL A 292 -24.83 16.72 -29.43
C VAL A 292 -25.73 15.59 -29.90
N ASN A 293 -25.20 14.38 -29.93
CA ASN A 293 -25.96 13.16 -30.19
C ASN A 293 -26.44 12.52 -28.89
N TYR A 294 -27.60 12.92 -28.36
CA TYR A 294 -28.18 12.37 -27.12
C TYR A 294 -28.36 10.86 -27.13
N ARG A 295 -28.64 10.24 -28.28
CA ARG A 295 -28.83 8.77 -28.33
C ARG A 295 -27.49 8.05 -28.13
N GLU A 296 -26.45 8.57 -28.72
CA GLU A 296 -25.09 8.04 -28.57
C GLU A 296 -24.60 8.21 -27.12
N TYR A 297 -24.75 9.40 -26.56
CA TYR A 297 -24.44 9.69 -25.18
C TYR A 297 -25.17 8.76 -24.20
N LEU A 298 -26.49 8.60 -24.35
CA LEU A 298 -27.26 7.68 -23.49
C LEU A 298 -26.78 6.24 -23.64
N ARG A 299 -26.48 5.80 -24.87
CA ARG A 299 -25.89 4.47 -25.11
C ARG A 299 -24.57 4.30 -24.39
N GLU A 300 -23.67 5.29 -24.49
CA GLU A 300 -22.38 5.27 -23.80
C GLU A 300 -22.55 5.25 -22.28
N LYS A 301 -23.45 6.06 -21.72
CA LYS A 301 -23.76 6.06 -20.29
C LYS A 301 -24.33 4.72 -19.82
N ILE A 302 -25.23 4.11 -20.58
CA ILE A 302 -25.77 2.78 -20.27
C ILE A 302 -24.65 1.73 -20.29
N VAL A 303 -23.79 1.74 -21.33
CA VAL A 303 -22.65 0.80 -21.41
C VAL A 303 -21.69 1.04 -20.25
N ALA A 304 -21.39 2.29 -19.90
CA ALA A 304 -20.54 2.62 -18.75
C ALA A 304 -21.16 2.14 -17.43
N THR A 305 -22.49 2.26 -17.27
CA THR A 305 -23.19 1.76 -16.07
C THR A 305 -23.10 0.23 -15.97
N VAL A 306 -23.34 -0.49 -17.10
CA VAL A 306 -23.23 -1.96 -17.10
C VAL A 306 -21.81 -2.41 -16.77
N LYS A 307 -20.79 -1.76 -17.36
CA LYS A 307 -19.38 -2.05 -17.04
C LYS A 307 -19.08 -1.79 -15.56
N LYS A 308 -19.62 -0.69 -15.02
CA LYS A 308 -19.46 -0.37 -13.60
C LYS A 308 -20.01 -1.47 -12.71
N ASP A 309 -21.21 -1.99 -12.99
CA ASP A 309 -21.83 -3.07 -12.21
C ASP A 309 -21.00 -4.37 -12.28
N GLU A 310 -20.36 -4.65 -13.44
CA GLU A 310 -19.41 -5.77 -13.60
C GLU A 310 -18.15 -5.55 -12.75
N ASP A 311 -17.57 -4.36 -12.78
CA ASP A 311 -16.38 -4.00 -12.00
C ASP A 311 -16.66 -4.05 -10.50
N ASP A 312 -17.82 -3.56 -10.03
CA ASP A 312 -18.28 -3.66 -8.65
C ASP A 312 -18.36 -5.13 -8.19
N SER A 313 -18.88 -6.00 -9.05
CA SER A 313 -18.97 -7.44 -8.79
C SER A 313 -17.59 -8.10 -8.67
N LEU A 314 -16.66 -7.72 -9.53
CA LEU A 314 -15.27 -8.22 -9.49
C LEU A 314 -14.55 -7.76 -8.23
N LEU A 315 -14.78 -6.53 -7.77
CA LEU A 315 -14.20 -6.02 -6.53
C LEU A 315 -14.72 -6.79 -5.31
N VAL A 316 -16.02 -7.05 -5.23
CA VAL A 316 -16.63 -7.86 -4.16
C VAL A 316 -16.08 -9.29 -4.17
N GLU A 317 -15.86 -9.89 -5.36
CA GLU A 317 -15.22 -11.20 -5.50
C GLU A 317 -13.78 -11.16 -4.96
N LEU A 318 -13.00 -10.13 -5.33
CA LEU A 318 -11.65 -9.93 -4.83
C LEU A 318 -11.61 -9.89 -3.30
N GLU A 319 -12.42 -9.03 -2.68
CA GLU A 319 -12.50 -8.89 -1.22
C GLU A 319 -12.85 -10.22 -0.54
N ALA A 320 -13.85 -10.93 -1.06
CA ALA A 320 -14.32 -12.20 -0.49
C ALA A 320 -13.26 -13.32 -0.58
N GLN A 321 -12.49 -13.37 -1.67
CA GLN A 321 -11.43 -14.37 -1.84
C GLN A 321 -10.19 -14.02 -1.02
N MET A 322 -9.78 -12.76 -1.02
CA MET A 322 -8.66 -12.28 -0.21
C MET A 322 -8.85 -12.57 1.28
N ALA A 323 -10.08 -12.43 1.79
CA ALA A 323 -10.43 -12.76 3.17
C ALA A 323 -10.31 -14.26 3.51
N ARG A 324 -10.25 -15.15 2.51
CA ARG A 324 -10.11 -16.61 2.70
C ARG A 324 -8.69 -17.11 2.58
N CYS A 325 -7.77 -16.29 2.09
CA CYS A 325 -6.37 -16.68 1.91
C CYS A 325 -5.70 -16.93 3.26
N ASN A 326 -4.95 -18.02 3.36
CA ASN A 326 -4.18 -18.39 4.54
C ASN A 326 -2.68 -18.18 4.28
N GLY A 327 -2.22 -16.96 4.50
CA GLY A 327 -0.82 -16.57 4.36
C GLY A 327 -0.47 -15.90 3.03
N PHE A 328 0.70 -15.29 3.01
CA PHE A 328 1.16 -14.42 1.94
C PHE A 328 1.25 -15.10 0.57
N ARG A 329 1.63 -16.38 0.53
CA ARG A 329 1.75 -17.11 -0.72
C ARG A 329 0.41 -17.19 -1.47
N GLU A 330 -0.65 -17.62 -0.78
CA GLU A 330 -1.98 -17.71 -1.38
C GLU A 330 -2.50 -16.33 -1.82
N ILE A 331 -2.20 -15.28 -1.03
CA ILE A 331 -2.56 -13.90 -1.37
C ILE A 331 -1.92 -13.49 -2.70
N PHE A 332 -0.60 -13.64 -2.84
CA PHE A 332 0.09 -13.25 -4.08
C PHE A 332 -0.34 -14.11 -5.26
N GLU A 333 -0.51 -15.42 -5.08
CA GLU A 333 -1.01 -16.32 -6.13
C GLU A 333 -2.39 -15.87 -6.63
N TYR A 334 -3.30 -15.53 -5.72
CA TYR A 334 -4.64 -15.07 -6.08
C TYR A 334 -4.64 -13.69 -6.75
N ILE A 335 -3.86 -12.75 -6.24
CA ILE A 335 -3.78 -11.40 -6.81
C ILE A 335 -3.23 -11.47 -8.25
N VAL A 336 -2.18 -12.22 -8.49
CA VAL A 336 -1.61 -12.41 -9.83
C VAL A 336 -2.65 -13.00 -10.79
N ASP A 337 -3.40 -14.01 -10.36
CA ASP A 337 -4.47 -14.61 -11.16
C ASP A 337 -5.64 -13.64 -11.41
N TYR A 338 -5.94 -12.76 -10.45
CA TYR A 338 -6.92 -11.70 -10.60
C TYR A 338 -6.48 -10.66 -11.65
N PHE A 339 -5.24 -10.17 -11.56
CA PHE A 339 -4.71 -9.20 -12.52
C PHE A 339 -4.61 -9.76 -13.95
N GLN A 340 -4.42 -11.07 -14.12
CA GLN A 340 -4.46 -11.70 -15.45
C GLN A 340 -5.83 -11.59 -16.14
N LYS A 341 -6.92 -11.41 -15.38
CA LYS A 341 -8.27 -11.16 -15.92
C LYS A 341 -8.46 -9.70 -16.36
N LEU A 342 -7.61 -8.79 -15.86
CA LEU A 342 -7.64 -7.38 -16.21
C LEU A 342 -6.83 -7.14 -17.49
N ARG A 343 -7.11 -6.01 -18.17
CA ARG A 343 -6.42 -5.63 -19.41
C ARG A 343 -5.07 -4.97 -19.11
N CYS A 344 -4.09 -5.76 -18.66
CA CYS A 344 -2.69 -5.35 -18.51
C CYS A 344 -1.77 -6.44 -19.06
N ASP A 345 -0.59 -6.04 -19.54
CA ASP A 345 0.37 -6.97 -20.15
C ASP A 345 1.23 -7.69 -19.08
N GLY A 346 1.34 -7.10 -17.89
CA GLY A 346 2.06 -7.70 -16.77
C GLY A 346 1.88 -6.97 -15.46
N VAL A 347 2.14 -7.67 -14.37
CA VAL A 347 2.20 -7.11 -13.01
C VAL A 347 3.29 -7.79 -12.20
N TYR A 348 3.97 -7.04 -11.35
CA TYR A 348 5.02 -7.54 -10.46
C TYR A 348 4.86 -6.93 -9.08
N PHE A 349 4.92 -7.77 -8.05
CA PHE A 349 4.88 -7.37 -6.65
C PHE A 349 6.28 -7.40 -6.07
N VAL A 350 6.80 -6.25 -5.71
CA VAL A 350 8.10 -6.10 -5.03
C VAL A 350 7.84 -5.73 -3.59
N VAL A 351 8.30 -6.55 -2.65
CA VAL A 351 8.07 -6.34 -1.22
C VAL A 351 9.34 -6.58 -0.40
N ASP A 352 9.42 -5.99 0.77
CA ASP A 352 10.45 -6.30 1.75
C ASP A 352 10.26 -7.74 2.28
N ARG A 353 11.33 -8.55 2.25
CA ARG A 353 11.30 -9.95 2.71
C ARG A 353 10.90 -10.10 4.18
N LYS A 354 11.09 -9.07 5.00
CA LYS A 354 10.67 -9.04 6.42
C LYS A 354 9.15 -9.22 6.56
N LEU A 355 8.37 -8.88 5.52
CA LEU A 355 6.92 -9.13 5.48
C LEU A 355 6.58 -10.60 5.76
N PHE A 356 7.37 -11.53 5.21
CA PHE A 356 7.13 -12.97 5.34
C PHE A 356 7.53 -13.53 6.71
N ALA A 357 8.55 -12.95 7.33
CA ALA A 357 9.00 -13.35 8.67
C ALA A 357 8.03 -12.85 9.75
N ALA A 358 7.58 -11.62 9.63
CA ALA A 358 6.67 -10.95 10.57
C ALA A 358 7.08 -11.11 12.04
N ASP A 359 8.37 -10.87 12.32
CA ASP A 359 8.89 -10.90 13.69
C ASP A 359 8.33 -9.71 14.49
N GLU A 360 8.32 -9.82 15.84
CA GLU A 360 7.78 -8.79 16.74
C GLU A 360 8.43 -7.41 16.52
N ASP A 361 9.75 -7.39 16.28
CA ASP A 361 10.55 -6.18 16.09
C ASP A 361 10.69 -5.80 14.61
N THR A 362 9.86 -6.39 13.72
CA THR A 362 9.91 -6.03 12.29
C THR A 362 9.46 -4.60 12.09
N ASP A 363 10.36 -3.76 11.58
CA ASP A 363 10.13 -2.37 11.22
C ASP A 363 10.49 -2.15 9.75
N PHE A 364 9.72 -1.25 9.09
CA PHE A 364 9.91 -0.90 7.70
C PHE A 364 10.26 0.58 7.58
N PRO A 365 11.01 0.99 6.54
CA PRO A 365 11.40 2.39 6.38
C PRO A 365 10.18 3.30 6.18
N VAL A 366 10.21 4.47 6.80
CA VAL A 366 9.24 5.55 6.58
C VAL A 366 9.62 6.37 5.35
N GLU A 367 10.91 6.51 5.07
CA GLU A 367 11.43 7.24 3.91
C GLU A 367 12.30 6.33 3.04
N GLY A 368 11.96 6.24 1.77
CA GLY A 368 12.65 5.35 0.80
C GLY A 368 12.26 3.89 0.99
N TYR A 369 13.12 3.01 0.49
CA TYR A 369 12.94 1.56 0.49
C TYR A 369 14.22 0.87 0.93
N ASP A 370 14.12 -0.23 1.66
CA ASP A 370 15.28 -1.06 2.05
C ASP A 370 15.68 -1.98 0.89
N GLU A 371 16.41 -1.44 -0.08
CA GLU A 371 16.77 -2.12 -1.33
C GLU A 371 17.43 -3.51 -1.11
N LYS A 372 18.14 -3.70 0.02
CA LYS A 372 18.80 -4.98 0.34
C LYS A 372 17.81 -6.07 0.71
N ASN A 373 16.65 -5.68 1.21
CA ASN A 373 15.61 -6.59 1.64
C ASN A 373 14.47 -6.71 0.64
N LEU A 374 14.40 -5.88 -0.41
CA LEU A 374 13.39 -6.01 -1.45
C LEU A 374 13.57 -7.32 -2.25
N VAL A 375 12.46 -8.00 -2.47
CA VAL A 375 12.34 -9.21 -3.29
C VAL A 375 11.13 -9.12 -4.21
N VAL A 376 11.18 -9.80 -5.35
CA VAL A 376 9.99 -9.98 -6.20
C VAL A 376 9.18 -11.13 -5.61
N ALA A 377 8.03 -10.82 -5.02
CA ALA A 377 7.19 -11.80 -4.35
C ALA A 377 6.46 -12.70 -5.34
N ASP A 378 5.91 -12.11 -6.38
CA ASP A 378 5.24 -12.82 -7.50
C ASP A 378 5.05 -11.84 -8.67
N GLY A 379 4.72 -12.37 -9.85
CA GLY A 379 4.40 -11.58 -11.01
C GLY A 379 4.03 -12.39 -12.23
N PHE A 380 3.50 -11.72 -13.23
CA PHE A 380 3.25 -12.33 -14.55
C PHE A 380 3.53 -11.31 -15.67
N GLU A 381 3.79 -11.85 -16.86
CA GLU A 381 3.82 -11.08 -18.09
C GLU A 381 3.28 -11.94 -19.25
N ASN A 382 2.45 -11.36 -20.10
CA ASN A 382 1.81 -12.06 -21.24
C ASN A 382 1.17 -13.39 -20.83
N HIS A 383 0.39 -13.39 -19.74
CA HIS A 383 -0.28 -14.55 -19.14
C HIS A 383 0.65 -15.69 -18.65
N LYS A 384 1.94 -15.41 -18.46
CA LYS A 384 2.90 -16.38 -17.89
C LYS A 384 3.44 -15.85 -16.58
N ARG A 385 3.46 -16.69 -15.55
CA ARG A 385 4.15 -16.35 -14.31
C ARG A 385 5.63 -16.14 -14.55
N MET A 386 6.16 -15.09 -13.95
CA MET A 386 7.56 -14.69 -14.04
C MET A 386 8.19 -14.79 -12.65
N ALA A 387 9.42 -15.31 -12.62
CA ALA A 387 10.20 -15.36 -11.39
C ALA A 387 11.54 -14.66 -11.63
N PHE A 388 11.96 -13.84 -10.68
CA PHE A 388 13.21 -13.08 -10.71
C PHE A 388 14.00 -13.38 -9.44
N ALA A 389 15.30 -13.62 -9.59
CA ALA A 389 16.18 -13.87 -8.45
C ALA A 389 16.45 -12.62 -7.61
N SER A 390 16.25 -11.43 -8.18
CA SER A 390 16.42 -10.14 -7.49
C SER A 390 15.62 -9.03 -8.17
N VAL A 391 15.40 -7.93 -7.45
CA VAL A 391 14.82 -6.70 -8.00
C VAL A 391 15.68 -6.12 -9.13
N GLY A 392 17.02 -6.25 -9.03
CA GLY A 392 17.92 -5.83 -10.10
C GLY A 392 17.73 -6.61 -11.42
N GLU A 393 17.36 -7.87 -11.34
CA GLU A 393 16.98 -8.66 -12.52
C GLU A 393 15.66 -8.21 -13.12
N LEU A 394 14.66 -7.93 -12.28
CA LEU A 394 13.40 -7.34 -12.72
C LEU A 394 13.65 -5.99 -13.42
N ASN A 395 14.42 -5.09 -12.80
CA ASN A 395 14.69 -3.77 -13.37
C ASN A 395 15.37 -3.88 -14.75
N ARG A 396 16.33 -4.79 -14.90
CA ARG A 396 16.97 -5.06 -16.20
C ARG A 396 15.95 -5.57 -17.22
N HIS A 397 15.06 -6.50 -16.81
CA HIS A 397 14.00 -7.00 -17.67
C HIS A 397 13.06 -5.88 -18.14
N LEU A 398 12.65 -4.96 -17.24
CA LEU A 398 11.81 -3.81 -17.59
C LEU A 398 12.53 -2.87 -18.56
N GLU A 399 13.84 -2.69 -18.43
CA GLU A 399 14.64 -1.90 -19.38
C GLU A 399 14.78 -2.58 -20.75
N GLU A 400 15.11 -3.87 -20.78
CA GLU A 400 15.26 -4.63 -22.02
C GLU A 400 13.95 -4.75 -22.82
N THR A 401 12.81 -4.79 -22.13
CA THR A 401 11.47 -4.87 -22.73
C THR A 401 10.75 -3.54 -22.78
N GLY A 402 11.44 -2.42 -22.48
CA GLY A 402 10.84 -1.12 -22.23
C GLY A 402 10.32 -0.38 -23.44
N SER A 403 10.85 -0.63 -24.64
CA SER A 403 10.50 0.11 -25.85
C SER A 403 8.99 0.18 -26.09
N GLN A 404 8.46 1.39 -26.22
CA GLN A 404 7.03 1.71 -26.42
C GLN A 404 6.08 1.18 -25.32
N ASN A 405 6.62 0.78 -24.17
CA ASN A 405 5.84 0.32 -23.02
C ASN A 405 5.72 1.41 -21.96
N ALA A 406 4.63 1.30 -21.18
CA ALA A 406 4.37 2.13 -20.03
C ALA A 406 4.35 1.25 -18.77
N TYR A 407 5.10 1.64 -17.77
CA TYR A 407 5.17 1.00 -16.46
C TYR A 407 4.59 1.94 -15.41
N LEU A 408 3.65 1.44 -14.61
CA LEU A 408 3.05 2.15 -13.51
C LEU A 408 3.57 1.58 -12.20
N PHE A 409 4.16 2.43 -11.37
CA PHE A 409 4.66 2.11 -10.04
C PHE A 409 3.72 2.69 -8.99
N THR A 410 3.25 1.87 -8.05
CA THR A 410 2.38 2.30 -6.96
C THR A 410 2.87 1.74 -5.63
N PRO A 411 2.78 2.51 -4.53
CA PRO A 411 3.35 2.11 -3.26
C PRO A 411 2.54 0.98 -2.59
N ILE A 412 3.22 0.07 -1.92
CA ILE A 412 2.64 -0.86 -0.95
C ILE A 412 3.16 -0.44 0.41
N HIS A 413 2.28 -0.02 1.32
CA HIS A 413 2.68 0.54 2.61
C HIS A 413 1.66 0.22 3.70
N PHE A 414 2.11 0.18 4.97
CA PHE A 414 1.25 0.09 6.15
C PHE A 414 1.35 1.43 6.88
N ARG A 415 0.33 2.29 6.67
CA ARG A 415 0.34 3.69 7.07
C ARG A 415 1.58 4.41 6.50
N GLU A 416 2.51 4.89 7.35
CA GLU A 416 3.75 5.58 6.96
C GLU A 416 4.89 4.65 6.55
N GLN A 417 4.80 3.35 6.84
CA GLN A 417 5.87 2.38 6.62
C GLN A 417 5.82 1.78 5.22
N SER A 418 6.90 1.85 4.48
CA SER A 418 7.00 1.36 3.10
C SER A 418 7.38 -0.12 3.06
N ILE A 419 6.45 -0.93 2.62
CA ILE A 419 6.62 -2.38 2.49
C ILE A 419 7.21 -2.75 1.14
N GLY A 420 6.91 -1.96 0.11
CA GLY A 420 7.32 -2.23 -1.25
C GLY A 420 6.51 -1.45 -2.28
N TYR A 421 6.39 -2.00 -3.46
CA TYR A 421 5.65 -1.39 -4.56
C TYR A 421 5.12 -2.43 -5.55
N LEU A 422 4.09 -2.05 -6.28
CA LEU A 422 3.56 -2.80 -7.40
C LEU A 422 4.02 -2.14 -8.70
N VAL A 423 4.43 -2.94 -9.68
CA VAL A 423 4.74 -2.48 -11.05
C VAL A 423 3.72 -3.10 -12.01
N MET A 424 3.05 -2.28 -12.80
CA MET A 424 2.11 -2.73 -13.82
C MET A 424 2.59 -2.31 -15.20
N LYS A 425 2.63 -3.26 -16.13
CA LYS A 425 2.98 -3.03 -17.54
C LYS A 425 1.71 -2.85 -18.37
N ASN A 426 1.61 -1.72 -19.08
CA ASN A 426 0.52 -1.40 -20.01
C ASN A 426 -0.90 -1.64 -19.46
N GLY A 427 -1.18 -1.08 -18.29
CA GLY A 427 -2.47 -1.23 -17.60
C GLY A 427 -3.62 -0.49 -18.30
N ARG A 428 -4.16 -1.03 -19.39
CA ARG A 428 -5.22 -0.39 -20.19
C ARG A 428 -6.55 -0.29 -19.48
N PHE A 429 -6.81 -1.19 -18.51
CA PHE A 429 -8.06 -1.14 -17.74
C PHE A 429 -8.17 0.09 -16.84
N LEU A 430 -7.07 0.74 -16.51
CA LEU A 430 -7.05 1.96 -15.68
C LEU A 430 -7.88 3.09 -16.28
N TYR A 431 -7.99 3.16 -17.61
CA TYR A 431 -8.75 4.19 -18.31
C TYR A 431 -10.26 3.97 -18.24
N ASP A 432 -10.68 2.73 -18.08
CA ASP A 432 -12.09 2.33 -18.07
C ASP A 432 -12.59 1.97 -16.66
N ASN A 433 -11.69 1.65 -15.72
CA ASN A 433 -12.02 1.16 -14.38
C ASN A 433 -11.66 2.18 -13.30
N PRO A 434 -12.64 2.85 -12.70
CA PRO A 434 -12.40 3.83 -11.63
C PRO A 434 -11.97 3.20 -10.30
N TYR A 435 -11.97 1.85 -10.18
CA TYR A 435 -11.78 1.11 -8.93
C TYR A 435 -10.35 0.64 -8.69
N TYR A 436 -9.40 1.02 -9.52
CA TYR A 436 -8.01 0.56 -9.32
C TYR A 436 -7.49 0.86 -7.90
N TYR A 437 -7.81 2.05 -7.37
CA TYR A 437 -7.44 2.38 -5.99
C TYR A 437 -8.12 1.47 -4.97
N ASP A 438 -9.38 1.13 -5.19
CA ASP A 438 -10.12 0.23 -4.30
C ASP A 438 -9.52 -1.19 -4.33
N ILE A 439 -9.14 -1.69 -5.52
CA ILE A 439 -8.39 -2.94 -5.70
C ILE A 439 -7.05 -2.88 -4.94
N HIS A 440 -6.27 -1.84 -5.17
CA HIS A 440 -4.97 -1.64 -4.53
C HIS A 440 -5.11 -1.55 -3.00
N SER A 441 -6.06 -0.77 -2.51
CA SER A 441 -6.35 -0.62 -1.08
C SER A 441 -6.78 -1.95 -0.43
N THR A 442 -7.57 -2.77 -1.13
CA THR A 442 -7.97 -4.11 -0.67
C THR A 442 -6.75 -5.03 -0.53
N ILE A 443 -5.84 -4.99 -1.50
CA ILE A 443 -4.59 -5.76 -1.47
C ILE A 443 -3.75 -5.34 -0.26
N VAL A 444 -3.49 -4.04 -0.10
CA VAL A 444 -2.67 -3.50 1.00
C VAL A 444 -3.27 -3.85 2.36
N LYS A 445 -4.58 -3.66 2.55
CA LYS A 445 -5.29 -4.01 3.80
C LYS A 445 -5.20 -5.50 4.13
N THR A 446 -5.29 -6.36 3.11
CA THR A 446 -5.17 -7.81 3.31
C THR A 446 -3.77 -8.20 3.72
N LEU A 447 -2.74 -7.65 3.05
CA LEU A 447 -1.34 -7.86 3.43
C LEU A 447 -1.05 -7.40 4.86
N GLU A 448 -1.56 -6.22 5.24
CA GLU A 448 -1.41 -5.69 6.60
C GLU A 448 -2.10 -6.58 7.65
N THR A 449 -3.30 -7.07 7.34
CA THR A 449 -4.04 -7.96 8.24
C THR A 449 -3.29 -9.28 8.45
N GLN A 450 -2.79 -9.88 7.38
CA GLN A 450 -2.00 -11.12 7.44
C GLN A 450 -0.67 -10.92 8.17
N PHE A 451 -0.02 -9.78 7.98
CA PHE A 451 1.21 -9.43 8.69
C PHE A 451 0.97 -9.35 10.19
N LYS A 452 -0.05 -8.61 10.64
CA LYS A 452 -0.42 -8.48 12.05
C LYS A 452 -0.83 -9.81 12.67
N GLN A 453 -1.60 -10.63 11.95
CA GLN A 453 -1.96 -11.96 12.40
C GLN A 453 -0.72 -12.84 12.62
N LYS A 454 0.21 -12.82 11.67
CA LYS A 454 1.45 -13.59 11.77
C LYS A 454 2.34 -13.13 12.92
N GLN A 455 2.45 -11.83 13.17
CA GLN A 455 3.14 -11.29 14.35
C GLN A 455 2.52 -11.79 15.64
N LEU A 456 1.19 -11.76 15.74
CA LEU A 456 0.48 -12.27 16.94
C LEU A 456 0.72 -13.76 17.14
N GLU A 457 0.70 -14.57 16.08
CA GLU A 457 1.02 -16.00 16.16
C GLU A 457 2.45 -16.24 16.66
N ASN A 458 3.43 -15.50 16.12
CA ASN A 458 4.82 -15.60 16.53
C ASN A 458 5.01 -15.19 18.00
N ALA A 459 4.38 -14.09 18.43
CA ALA A 459 4.38 -13.63 19.80
C ALA A 459 3.74 -14.66 20.75
N ALA A 460 2.59 -15.21 20.37
CA ALA A 460 1.92 -16.25 21.17
C ALA A 460 2.79 -17.51 21.32
N ASN A 461 3.42 -17.95 20.23
CA ASN A 461 4.33 -19.11 20.25
C ASN A 461 5.53 -18.85 21.16
N LYS A 462 6.12 -17.66 21.11
CA LYS A 462 7.23 -17.26 21.97
C LYS A 462 6.83 -17.22 23.45
N LEU A 463 5.68 -16.62 23.75
CA LEU A 463 5.12 -16.63 25.11
C LEU A 463 4.86 -18.06 25.60
N GLN A 464 4.31 -18.93 24.76
CA GLN A 464 4.07 -20.33 25.11
C GLN A 464 5.38 -21.09 25.38
N MET A 465 6.43 -20.82 24.57
CA MET A 465 7.76 -21.36 24.82
C MET A 465 8.31 -20.91 26.19
N LEU A 466 8.24 -19.61 26.49
CA LEU A 466 8.71 -19.07 27.78
C LEU A 466 7.89 -19.61 28.97
N TYR A 467 6.59 -19.78 28.79
CA TYR A 467 5.68 -20.30 29.80
C TYR A 467 5.96 -21.78 30.15
N ASN A 468 6.44 -22.56 29.18
CA ASN A 468 6.70 -23.99 29.31
C ASN A 468 8.17 -24.34 29.68
N ARG A 469 9.06 -23.36 29.78
CA ARG A 469 10.47 -23.55 30.10
C ARG A 469 10.79 -23.14 31.54
N ASP A 470 11.70 -23.86 32.18
CA ASP A 470 12.27 -23.45 33.47
C ASP A 470 13.30 -22.33 33.26
N PRO A 471 13.16 -21.19 33.97
CA PRO A 471 14.00 -20.03 33.72
C PRO A 471 15.47 -20.21 34.06
N LEU A 472 15.79 -21.15 34.95
CA LEU A 472 17.18 -21.44 35.35
C LEU A 472 17.84 -22.41 34.37
N THR A 473 17.17 -23.50 34.04
CA THR A 473 17.78 -24.64 33.34
C THR A 473 17.48 -24.67 31.86
N GLY A 474 16.46 -23.94 31.39
CA GLY A 474 16.04 -23.88 30.00
C GLY A 474 15.28 -25.11 29.47
N ILE A 475 15.20 -26.22 30.21
CA ILE A 475 14.37 -27.39 29.85
C ILE A 475 12.90 -27.15 30.19
N CYS A 476 12.01 -28.11 29.91
CA CYS A 476 10.60 -28.01 30.28
C CYS A 476 10.45 -27.77 31.81
N ASN A 477 9.45 -26.97 32.18
CA ASN A 477 9.07 -26.75 33.57
C ASN A 477 7.88 -27.66 33.98
N ARG A 478 7.42 -27.54 35.20
CA ARG A 478 6.29 -28.31 35.73
C ARG A 478 4.99 -28.06 35.00
N ILE A 479 4.81 -26.86 34.39
CA ILE A 479 3.61 -26.56 33.59
C ILE A 479 3.66 -27.37 32.31
N ALA A 480 4.81 -27.43 31.66
CA ALA A 480 4.99 -28.25 30.45
C ALA A 480 4.76 -29.75 30.74
N TYR A 481 5.06 -30.22 31.94
CA TYR A 481 4.67 -31.58 32.34
C TYR A 481 3.14 -31.78 32.20
N THR A 482 2.35 -30.82 32.67
CA THR A 482 0.89 -30.92 32.66
C THR A 482 0.33 -30.73 31.24
N ASP A 483 0.84 -29.74 30.51
CA ASP A 483 0.23 -29.25 29.25
C ASP A 483 0.78 -29.99 28.02
N ILE A 484 1.99 -30.53 28.10
CA ILE A 484 2.66 -31.17 26.95
C ILE A 484 2.90 -32.65 27.20
N ILE A 485 3.57 -32.99 28.32
CA ILE A 485 4.05 -34.38 28.57
C ILE A 485 2.88 -35.31 28.89
N ARG A 486 1.94 -34.90 29.74
CA ARG A 486 0.72 -35.68 30.05
C ARG A 486 -0.12 -36.01 28.81
N PRO A 487 -0.49 -35.04 27.95
CA PRO A 487 -1.23 -35.33 26.73
C PRO A 487 -0.44 -36.20 25.74
N ALA A 488 0.88 -35.99 25.65
CA ALA A 488 1.75 -36.80 24.81
C ALA A 488 1.74 -38.27 25.28
N PHE A 489 1.87 -38.49 26.59
CA PHE A 489 1.80 -39.83 27.18
C PHE A 489 0.46 -40.52 26.83
N ALA A 490 -0.68 -39.86 27.08
CA ALA A 490 -1.99 -40.42 26.79
C ALA A 490 -2.13 -40.83 25.31
N LYS A 491 -1.63 -40.00 24.40
CA LYS A 491 -1.62 -40.30 22.96
C LYS A 491 -0.77 -41.50 22.57
N TYR A 492 0.38 -41.72 23.24
CA TYR A 492 1.22 -42.90 23.00
C TYR A 492 0.61 -44.14 23.63
N GLN A 493 -0.01 -44.02 24.80
CA GLN A 493 -0.70 -45.10 25.49
C GLN A 493 -1.90 -45.61 24.67
N GLU A 494 -2.72 -44.71 24.13
CA GLU A 494 -3.83 -45.07 23.20
C GLU A 494 -3.34 -45.85 21.98
N LYS A 495 -2.14 -45.58 21.51
CA LYS A 495 -1.53 -46.27 20.35
C LYS A 495 -0.83 -47.58 20.74
N GLY A 496 -0.85 -47.94 22.01
CA GLY A 496 -0.17 -49.14 22.51
C GLY A 496 1.36 -49.06 22.42
N ILE A 497 1.93 -47.84 22.47
CA ILE A 497 3.37 -47.58 22.38
C ILE A 497 3.95 -47.58 23.80
N ALA A 498 4.94 -48.43 24.05
CA ALA A 498 5.65 -48.46 25.30
C ALA A 498 6.48 -47.18 25.50
N CYS A 499 6.43 -46.61 26.68
CA CYS A 499 7.17 -45.41 27.09
C CYS A 499 8.03 -45.69 28.32
N ALA A 500 9.09 -44.92 28.51
CA ALA A 500 9.83 -44.87 29.76
C ALA A 500 9.55 -43.54 30.48
N LEU A 501 9.33 -43.62 31.76
CA LEU A 501 9.31 -42.49 32.68
C LEU A 501 10.54 -42.58 33.58
N VAL A 502 11.24 -41.47 33.66
CA VAL A 502 12.48 -41.37 34.45
C VAL A 502 12.30 -40.27 35.50
N PHE A 503 12.60 -40.59 36.73
CA PHE A 503 12.65 -39.61 37.81
C PHE A 503 14.09 -39.45 38.26
N VAL A 504 14.56 -38.20 38.36
CA VAL A 504 15.95 -37.87 38.73
C VAL A 504 15.95 -36.85 39.85
N ASP A 505 16.82 -37.07 40.85
CA ASP A 505 17.02 -36.19 42.00
C ASP A 505 18.53 -35.94 42.17
N ALA A 506 18.92 -34.70 42.45
CA ALA A 506 20.32 -34.38 42.73
C ALA A 506 20.67 -34.76 44.18
N ASP A 507 21.64 -35.67 44.31
CA ASP A 507 22.03 -36.18 45.65
C ASP A 507 22.66 -35.08 46.49
N ASP A 508 22.21 -35.00 47.77
CA ASP A 508 22.72 -34.08 48.79
C ASP A 508 22.78 -32.59 48.36
N PHE A 509 21.86 -32.16 47.41
CA PHE A 509 21.84 -30.82 46.82
C PHE A 509 21.78 -29.68 47.84
N LYS A 510 21.07 -29.87 48.93
CA LYS A 510 21.06 -28.92 50.06
C LYS A 510 22.46 -28.70 50.62
N SER A 511 23.23 -29.78 50.81
CA SER A 511 24.60 -29.69 51.28
C SER A 511 25.54 -28.98 50.32
N VAL A 512 25.29 -29.15 49.00
CA VAL A 512 26.01 -28.42 47.94
C VAL A 512 25.76 -26.92 48.11
N ASN A 513 24.49 -26.51 48.24
CA ASN A 513 24.13 -25.12 48.46
C ASN A 513 24.73 -24.54 49.77
N ASP A 514 24.65 -25.30 50.86
CA ASP A 514 25.15 -24.87 52.17
C ASP A 514 26.69 -24.72 52.16
N THR A 515 27.40 -25.52 51.36
CA THR A 515 28.87 -25.53 51.31
C THR A 515 29.45 -24.55 50.28
N TYR A 516 28.86 -24.46 49.08
CA TYR A 516 29.41 -23.74 47.94
C TYR A 516 28.59 -22.53 47.52
N GLY A 517 27.44 -22.31 48.17
CA GLY A 517 26.52 -21.22 47.84
C GLY A 517 25.51 -21.55 46.73
N HIS A 518 24.43 -20.77 46.68
CA HIS A 518 23.32 -21.00 45.74
C HIS A 518 23.73 -20.85 44.26
N GLU A 519 24.67 -19.94 43.95
CA GLU A 519 25.16 -19.77 42.57
C GLU A 519 25.83 -21.04 42.05
N PHE A 520 26.59 -21.74 42.90
CA PHE A 520 27.19 -23.03 42.53
C PHE A 520 26.12 -24.13 42.39
N GLY A 521 25.13 -24.14 43.27
CA GLY A 521 23.99 -25.05 43.15
C GLY A 521 23.21 -24.86 41.85
N ASP A 522 23.00 -23.62 41.48
CA ASP A 522 22.35 -23.29 40.19
C ASP A 522 23.14 -23.82 38.98
N GLN A 523 24.48 -23.71 38.99
CA GLN A 523 25.33 -24.29 37.95
C GLN A 523 25.22 -25.83 37.90
N VAL A 524 25.12 -26.48 39.06
CA VAL A 524 24.89 -27.93 39.13
C VAL A 524 23.56 -28.31 38.50
N LEU A 525 22.47 -27.60 38.82
CA LEU A 525 21.14 -27.85 38.21
C LEU A 525 21.14 -27.62 36.71
N ILE A 526 21.76 -26.52 36.24
CA ILE A 526 21.93 -26.24 34.80
C ILE A 526 22.67 -27.41 34.13
N ARG A 527 23.75 -27.88 34.75
CA ARG A 527 24.54 -28.97 34.18
C ARG A 527 23.80 -30.31 34.14
N ILE A 528 23.05 -30.65 35.17
CA ILE A 528 22.17 -31.82 35.20
C ILE A 528 21.16 -31.73 34.04
N ALA A 529 20.48 -30.61 33.93
CA ALA A 529 19.49 -30.38 32.88
C ALA A 529 20.08 -30.55 31.46
N GLN A 530 21.25 -29.94 31.21
CA GLN A 530 21.95 -30.07 29.93
C GLN A 530 22.25 -31.52 29.58
N VAL A 531 22.82 -32.31 30.52
CA VAL A 531 23.14 -33.70 30.27
C VAL A 531 21.89 -34.54 30.05
N LEU A 532 20.82 -34.28 30.80
CA LEU A 532 19.55 -34.97 30.62
C LEU A 532 18.93 -34.67 29.24
N GLU A 533 19.00 -33.44 28.78
CA GLU A 533 18.46 -33.02 27.47
C GLU A 533 19.33 -33.53 26.31
N GLU A 534 20.66 -33.48 26.41
CA GLU A 534 21.59 -33.97 25.37
C GLU A 534 21.48 -35.48 25.16
N GLU A 535 21.26 -36.27 26.21
CA GLU A 535 21.06 -37.71 26.11
C GLU A 535 19.60 -38.10 25.81
N CYS A 536 18.67 -37.13 25.83
CA CYS A 536 17.25 -37.36 25.60
C CYS A 536 16.98 -37.97 24.19
N PRO A 537 16.28 -39.10 24.09
CA PRO A 537 15.91 -39.68 22.80
C PRO A 537 15.04 -38.73 21.99
N GLN A 538 15.07 -38.89 20.65
CA GLN A 538 14.15 -38.16 19.77
C GLN A 538 12.68 -38.35 20.20
N GLN A 539 11.89 -37.26 20.19
CA GLN A 539 10.51 -37.21 20.66
C GLN A 539 10.34 -37.42 22.17
N GLY A 540 11.43 -37.46 22.94
CA GLY A 540 11.41 -37.43 24.39
C GLY A 540 11.30 -36.01 24.95
N TYR A 541 10.98 -35.91 26.22
CA TYR A 541 10.91 -34.66 26.97
C TYR A 541 11.67 -34.78 28.27
N VAL A 542 12.36 -33.70 28.64
CA VAL A 542 12.99 -33.56 29.94
C VAL A 542 12.43 -32.34 30.63
N CYS A 543 12.03 -32.48 31.89
CA CYS A 543 11.33 -31.46 32.65
C CYS A 543 12.00 -31.30 34.03
N ARG A 544 12.17 -30.03 34.46
CA ARG A 544 12.44 -29.75 35.89
C ARG A 544 11.12 -29.69 36.65
N TYR A 545 10.86 -30.68 37.48
CA TYR A 545 9.58 -30.88 38.15
C TYR A 545 9.48 -30.12 39.48
N GLY A 546 10.58 -30.03 40.21
CA GLY A 546 10.70 -29.31 41.47
C GLY A 546 12.15 -28.85 41.69
N GLY A 547 12.49 -28.26 42.80
CA GLY A 547 13.81 -27.73 43.15
C GLY A 547 15.01 -28.42 42.46
N ASP A 548 15.33 -29.64 42.92
CA ASP A 548 16.40 -30.52 42.43
C ASP A 548 15.89 -31.80 41.74
N GLU A 549 14.57 -31.83 41.42
CA GLU A 549 13.90 -32.97 40.82
C GLU A 549 13.66 -32.77 39.32
N PHE A 550 13.97 -33.79 38.53
CA PHE A 550 13.79 -33.79 37.09
C PHE A 550 13.01 -35.03 36.64
N ILE A 551 12.24 -34.88 35.57
CA ILE A 551 11.47 -35.95 34.94
C ILE A 551 11.87 -36.08 33.46
N GLY A 552 12.11 -37.32 33.03
CA GLY A 552 12.22 -37.68 31.60
C GLY A 552 11.02 -38.51 31.15
N PHE A 553 10.54 -38.24 29.95
CA PHE A 553 9.52 -39.03 29.26
C PHE A 553 10.00 -39.40 27.86
N PHE A 554 10.04 -40.70 27.56
CA PHE A 554 10.58 -41.21 26.29
C PHE A 554 9.62 -42.22 25.65
N PRO A 555 9.02 -41.94 24.51
CA PRO A 555 8.24 -42.93 23.74
C PRO A 555 9.15 -43.95 23.04
N TYR A 556 8.57 -45.06 22.61
CA TYR A 556 9.27 -46.17 21.96
C TYR A 556 10.42 -46.78 22.80
N ALA A 557 10.25 -46.77 24.12
CA ALA A 557 11.25 -47.25 25.06
C ALA A 557 11.29 -48.76 25.14
N THR A 558 12.51 -49.28 25.31
CA THR A 558 12.78 -50.68 25.74
C THR A 558 13.62 -50.62 27.03
N SER A 559 13.64 -51.72 27.76
CA SER A 559 14.48 -51.82 28.99
C SER A 559 15.95 -51.49 28.69
N GLU A 560 16.46 -51.91 27.55
CA GLU A 560 17.86 -51.68 27.14
C GLU A 560 18.11 -50.19 26.85
N LYS A 561 17.21 -49.52 26.13
CA LYS A 561 17.33 -48.09 25.81
C LYS A 561 17.23 -47.23 27.08
N ALA A 562 16.31 -47.57 27.96
CA ALA A 562 16.13 -46.86 29.22
C ALA A 562 17.37 -47.04 30.13
N GLN A 563 17.95 -48.23 30.18
CA GLN A 563 19.18 -48.49 30.91
C GLN A 563 20.39 -47.76 30.29
N GLN A 564 20.53 -47.78 28.98
CA GLN A 564 21.59 -47.02 28.29
C GLN A 564 21.51 -45.51 28.61
N TYR A 565 20.32 -44.92 28.57
CA TYR A 565 20.11 -43.52 28.93
C TYR A 565 20.59 -43.23 30.36
N THR A 566 20.15 -44.04 31.34
CA THR A 566 20.54 -43.86 32.75
C THR A 566 22.04 -44.00 32.96
N ASP A 567 22.66 -45.02 32.33
CA ASP A 567 24.10 -45.28 32.44
C ASP A 567 24.92 -44.13 31.83
N HIS A 568 24.50 -43.61 30.67
CA HIS A 568 25.19 -42.50 30.04
C HIS A 568 25.07 -41.21 30.85
N VAL A 569 23.87 -40.83 31.27
CA VAL A 569 23.65 -39.65 32.11
C VAL A 569 24.47 -39.75 33.41
N GLN A 570 24.41 -40.89 34.09
CA GLN A 570 25.10 -41.11 35.36
C GLN A 570 26.62 -41.08 35.18
N SER A 571 27.15 -41.72 34.15
CA SER A 571 28.58 -41.73 33.82
C SER A 571 29.13 -40.32 33.52
N ARG A 572 28.37 -39.53 32.76
CA ARG A 572 28.77 -38.15 32.44
C ARG A 572 28.82 -37.26 33.66
N LEU A 573 27.75 -37.23 34.44
CA LEU A 573 27.67 -36.37 35.63
C LEU A 573 28.65 -36.80 36.74
N THR A 574 28.88 -38.13 36.93
CA THR A 574 29.87 -38.63 37.88
C THR A 574 31.29 -38.18 37.52
N LYS A 575 31.67 -38.10 36.25
CA LYS A 575 32.97 -37.57 35.82
C LYS A 575 33.17 -36.10 36.20
N GLU A 576 32.08 -35.38 36.38
CA GLU A 576 32.07 -33.97 36.77
C GLU A 576 31.84 -33.80 38.31
N ASN A 577 31.90 -34.89 39.08
CA ASN A 577 31.61 -34.95 40.51
C ASN A 577 30.18 -34.53 40.90
N ILE A 578 29.25 -34.64 39.99
CA ILE A 578 27.82 -34.40 40.23
C ILE A 578 27.16 -35.77 40.46
N MET A 579 26.57 -35.93 41.62
CA MET A 579 25.90 -37.18 42.01
C MET A 579 24.39 -37.00 41.86
N ILE A 580 23.76 -37.97 41.18
CA ILE A 580 22.30 -38.00 40.99
C ILE A 580 21.77 -39.39 41.28
N SER A 581 20.55 -39.51 41.74
CA SER A 581 19.79 -40.74 41.82
C SER A 581 18.75 -40.79 40.73
N ILE A 582 18.65 -41.92 39.99
CA ILE A 582 17.76 -42.08 38.85
C ILE A 582 16.89 -43.30 39.08
N GLY A 583 15.57 -43.13 38.96
CA GLY A 583 14.61 -44.23 38.90
C GLY A 583 13.92 -44.26 37.52
N VAL A 584 13.70 -45.46 37.03
CA VAL A 584 13.05 -45.68 35.74
C VAL A 584 11.86 -46.60 35.89
N GLU A 585 10.79 -46.30 35.20
CA GLU A 585 9.64 -47.19 35.05
C GLU A 585 9.24 -47.27 33.58
N LEU A 586 8.93 -48.49 33.11
CA LEU A 586 8.47 -48.74 31.77
C LEU A 586 6.97 -48.95 31.76
N THR A 587 6.29 -48.28 30.83
CA THR A 587 4.86 -48.48 30.65
C THR A 587 4.59 -49.69 29.77
N PHE A 588 3.49 -50.40 30.07
CA PHE A 588 3.07 -51.52 29.27
C PHE A 588 2.12 -51.08 28.17
N ALA A 589 2.24 -51.67 26.98
CA ALA A 589 1.30 -51.48 25.89
C ALA A 589 -0.11 -51.93 26.32
N GLY A 590 -1.06 -51.00 26.39
CA GLY A 590 -2.43 -51.29 26.85
C GLY A 590 -2.64 -51.26 28.38
N GLY A 591 -1.69 -50.69 29.13
CA GLY A 591 -1.88 -50.43 30.58
C GLY A 591 -2.96 -49.36 30.81
N GLU A 592 -3.70 -49.46 31.92
CA GLU A 592 -4.73 -48.52 32.34
C GLU A 592 -4.22 -47.43 33.29
N GLU A 593 -2.97 -47.58 33.77
CA GLU A 593 -2.37 -46.67 34.73
C GLU A 593 -2.10 -45.29 34.12
N THR A 594 -2.26 -44.28 34.93
CA THR A 594 -1.98 -42.88 34.59
C THR A 594 -0.47 -42.59 34.59
N ILE A 595 -0.06 -41.51 33.90
CA ILE A 595 1.34 -41.05 33.92
C ILE A 595 1.84 -40.79 35.36
N ASP A 596 0.98 -40.31 36.25
CA ASP A 596 1.33 -39.99 37.64
C ASP A 596 1.59 -41.27 38.46
N GLU A 597 0.87 -42.37 38.19
CA GLU A 597 1.08 -43.67 38.80
C GLU A 597 2.43 -44.24 38.37
N TYR A 598 2.75 -44.23 37.08
CA TYR A 598 4.06 -44.65 36.57
C TYR A 598 5.20 -43.77 37.12
N LEU A 599 4.95 -42.45 37.23
CA LEU A 599 5.94 -41.51 37.78
C LEU A 599 6.21 -41.81 39.26
N SER A 600 5.17 -42.15 40.04
CA SER A 600 5.32 -42.56 41.44
C SER A 600 6.13 -43.85 41.58
N LEU A 601 6.00 -44.81 40.64
CA LEU A 601 6.83 -46.02 40.62
C LEU A 601 8.29 -45.68 40.27
N ALA A 602 8.52 -44.79 39.32
CA ALA A 602 9.86 -44.32 38.97
C ALA A 602 10.53 -43.63 40.19
N ASP A 603 9.79 -42.75 40.90
CA ASP A 603 10.26 -42.11 42.13
C ASP A 603 10.63 -43.14 43.22
N GLN A 604 9.79 -44.16 43.44
CA GLN A 604 10.10 -45.24 44.37
C GLN A 604 11.38 -45.99 43.97
N ASN A 605 11.60 -46.25 42.69
CA ASN A 605 12.81 -46.88 42.18
C ASN A 605 14.05 -45.99 42.40
N MET A 606 13.93 -44.71 42.19
CA MET A 606 14.97 -43.71 42.47
C MET A 606 15.32 -43.68 43.96
N TYR A 607 14.31 -43.64 44.84
CA TYR A 607 14.52 -43.62 46.28
C TYR A 607 15.24 -44.88 46.79
N ARG A 608 14.89 -46.06 46.27
CA ARG A 608 15.60 -47.32 46.56
C ARG A 608 17.09 -47.24 46.19
N GLN A 609 17.39 -46.70 45.01
CA GLN A 609 18.76 -46.51 44.54
C GLN A 609 19.54 -45.55 45.49
N LYS A 610 18.89 -44.46 45.90
CA LYS A 610 19.44 -43.47 46.83
C LYS A 610 19.79 -44.10 48.23
N GLN A 611 18.91 -44.98 48.72
CA GLN A 611 19.15 -45.71 49.97
C GLN A 611 20.33 -46.68 49.86
N MET A 612 20.40 -47.51 48.84
CA MET A 612 21.50 -48.45 48.62
C MET A 612 22.87 -47.78 48.58
N ARG A 613 22.93 -46.61 47.95
CA ARG A 613 24.15 -45.80 47.88
C ARG A 613 24.55 -45.23 49.26
N LYS A 614 23.61 -44.75 50.06
CA LYS A 614 23.88 -44.30 51.43
C LYS A 614 24.37 -45.39 52.32
N GLU A 615 23.83 -46.63 52.22
CA GLU A 615 24.28 -47.80 52.95
C GLU A 615 25.69 -48.28 52.55
N SER A 616 25.97 -48.23 51.22
CA SER A 616 27.29 -48.59 50.69
C SER A 616 28.40 -47.62 51.18
N ARG A 617 28.08 -46.33 51.27
CA ARG A 617 29.02 -45.33 51.83
C ARG A 617 29.29 -45.51 53.34
N LYS A 618 28.27 -45.88 54.13
CA LYS A 618 28.43 -46.14 55.56
C LYS A 618 29.25 -47.40 55.88
N ASN A 619 29.40 -48.32 54.94
CA ASN A 619 30.18 -49.53 55.08
C ASN A 619 31.64 -49.40 54.59
N ILE A 620 32.04 -48.25 54.12
CA ILE A 620 33.40 -47.93 53.61
C ILE A 620 34.15 -46.99 54.59
N ASP A 621 33.43 -46.26 55.44
CA ASP A 621 33.95 -45.48 56.57
C ASP A 621 33.98 -46.38 57.82
#